data_f9059c9e9009492af1792afc5b29d518
#
_entry.id   f9059c9e9009492af1792afc5b29d518
#
_cell.length_a   1.000
_cell.length_b   1.000
_cell.length_c   1.000
_cell.angle_alpha   90.00
_cell.angle_beta   90.00
_cell.angle_gamma   90.00
#
_symmetry.space_group_name_H-M   'P 1'
#
loop_
_entity.id
_entity.type
_entity.pdbx_description
1 polymer ?
#
loop_
_entity_poly.entity_id
_entity_poly.type
_entity_poly.pdbx_seq_one_letter_code
_entity_poly.pdbx_strand_id
1 'polypeptide(L)'
;MMETERILLRNWHEKDVEELFRYASNPALGGAAGWEPHRSLEQSRQLLPTVFGNPETYAIVLKATGLPVGNIEIMGQDDFHTAPLAPNEAELSYWIGQEFWGQGLVPEATRLILRRCFEELGLDGVWCCHYEGNLQSKRVQEKTGFIFHHCEKNAKTKTGETRVVNLLHMTYHQWVAAK
;
A
#
# COMPACT_ATOMS: atom_id res chain seq x y z
N MET A 1 14.86 -2.95 11.15
CA MET A 1 13.55 -3.63 11.30
C MET A 1 12.49 -2.55 11.42
N MET A 2 11.42 -2.63 10.63
CA MET A 2 10.36 -1.63 10.64
C MET A 2 9.20 -2.12 11.51
N GLU A 3 9.08 -1.59 12.72
CA GLU A 3 8.06 -2.01 13.67
C GLU A 3 7.62 -0.88 14.60
N THR A 4 6.44 -1.07 15.18
CA THR A 4 5.88 -0.24 16.25
C THR A 4 5.50 -1.13 17.43
N GLU A 5 4.76 -0.61 18.39
CA GLU A 5 4.21 -1.41 19.48
C GLU A 5 3.23 -2.49 18.97
N ARG A 6 2.41 -2.17 17.93
CA ARG A 6 1.31 -3.03 17.46
C ARG A 6 1.62 -3.85 16.23
N ILE A 7 2.48 -3.35 15.33
CA ILE A 7 2.74 -3.97 14.03
C ILE A 7 4.23 -4.18 13.77
N LEU A 8 4.52 -5.17 12.93
CA LEU A 8 5.79 -5.44 12.30
C LEU A 8 5.61 -5.44 10.79
N LEU A 9 6.45 -4.72 10.05
CA LEU A 9 6.55 -4.81 8.59
C LEU A 9 7.71 -5.75 8.23
N ARG A 10 7.42 -6.80 7.49
CA ARG A 10 8.40 -7.75 6.95
C ARG A 10 7.96 -8.25 5.58
N ASN A 11 8.89 -8.77 4.81
CA ASN A 11 8.50 -9.42 3.55
C ASN A 11 7.54 -10.60 3.80
N TRP A 12 6.75 -10.91 2.79
CA TRP A 12 5.86 -12.07 2.80
C TRP A 12 6.66 -13.37 2.77
N HIS A 13 6.15 -14.40 3.40
CA HIS A 13 6.71 -15.75 3.41
C HIS A 13 5.69 -16.77 2.88
N GLU A 14 6.16 -17.91 2.39
CA GLU A 14 5.29 -18.97 1.89
C GLU A 14 4.24 -19.43 2.92
N LYS A 15 4.61 -19.46 4.20
CA LYS A 15 3.70 -19.79 5.32
C LYS A 15 2.53 -18.81 5.48
N ASP A 16 2.59 -17.63 4.89
CA ASP A 16 1.57 -16.59 5.01
C ASP A 16 0.48 -16.72 3.92
N VAL A 17 0.57 -17.71 3.05
CA VAL A 17 -0.30 -17.86 1.89
C VAL A 17 -1.79 -18.01 2.27
N GLU A 18 -2.08 -18.64 3.42
CA GLU A 18 -3.45 -18.79 3.90
C GLU A 18 -4.07 -17.45 4.28
N GLU A 19 -3.32 -16.61 5.02
CA GLU A 19 -3.76 -15.27 5.38
C GLU A 19 -3.82 -14.34 4.15
N LEU A 20 -2.87 -14.47 3.22
CA LEU A 20 -2.95 -13.75 1.95
C LEU A 20 -4.24 -14.10 1.21
N PHE A 21 -4.56 -15.38 1.05
CA PHE A 21 -5.79 -15.81 0.38
C PHE A 21 -7.05 -15.33 1.12
N ARG A 22 -7.05 -15.43 2.44
CA ARG A 22 -8.17 -14.97 3.28
C ARG A 22 -8.59 -13.55 2.97
N TYR A 23 -7.64 -12.63 2.83
CA TYR A 23 -7.93 -11.22 2.56
C TYR A 23 -8.02 -10.91 1.07
N ALA A 24 -7.11 -11.42 0.26
CA ALA A 24 -7.05 -11.13 -1.17
C ALA A 24 -8.22 -11.76 -1.97
N SER A 25 -8.92 -12.75 -1.42
CA SER A 25 -10.14 -13.31 -2.01
C SER A 25 -11.39 -12.46 -1.75
N ASN A 26 -11.32 -11.43 -0.89
CA ASN A 26 -12.45 -10.58 -0.58
C ASN A 26 -12.74 -9.59 -1.73
N PRO A 27 -13.92 -9.68 -2.42
CA PRO A 27 -14.26 -8.81 -3.53
C PRO A 27 -14.34 -7.32 -3.15
N ALA A 28 -14.76 -7.01 -1.92
CA ALA A 28 -14.84 -5.63 -1.45
C ALA A 28 -13.44 -4.99 -1.34
N LEU A 29 -12.44 -5.78 -0.93
CA LEU A 29 -11.06 -5.33 -0.83
C LEU A 29 -10.45 -5.17 -2.23
N GLY A 30 -10.59 -6.17 -3.11
CA GLY A 30 -10.13 -6.11 -4.49
C GLY A 30 -10.75 -4.95 -5.26
N GLY A 31 -12.07 -4.76 -5.13
CA GLY A 31 -12.77 -3.64 -5.74
C GLY A 31 -12.29 -2.26 -5.26
N ALA A 32 -11.99 -2.12 -3.96
CA ALA A 32 -11.48 -0.87 -3.39
C ALA A 32 -10.03 -0.55 -3.82
N ALA A 33 -9.23 -1.59 -4.10
CA ALA A 33 -7.82 -1.46 -4.43
C ALA A 33 -7.49 -1.67 -5.92
N GLY A 34 -8.49 -2.03 -6.75
CA GLY A 34 -8.37 -2.13 -8.21
C GLY A 34 -7.69 -3.40 -8.73
N TRP A 35 -7.80 -4.51 -7.99
CA TRP A 35 -7.32 -5.82 -8.46
C TRP A 35 -8.45 -6.87 -8.48
N GLU A 36 -8.22 -7.97 -9.21
CA GLU A 36 -9.11 -9.15 -9.22
C GLU A 36 -8.93 -9.96 -7.94
N PRO A 37 -10.01 -10.29 -7.21
CA PRO A 37 -9.93 -11.15 -6.03
C PRO A 37 -9.30 -12.51 -6.37
N HIS A 38 -8.47 -13.02 -5.47
CA HIS A 38 -7.88 -14.35 -5.62
C HIS A 38 -8.97 -15.43 -5.58
N ARG A 39 -8.94 -16.37 -6.52
CA ARG A 39 -9.97 -17.39 -6.71
C ARG A 39 -9.68 -18.69 -5.98
N SER A 40 -8.42 -18.91 -5.57
CA SER A 40 -7.98 -20.11 -4.85
C SER A 40 -6.72 -19.86 -4.03
N LEU A 41 -6.48 -20.71 -3.05
CA LEU A 41 -5.24 -20.72 -2.26
C LEU A 41 -4.02 -20.95 -3.16
N GLU A 42 -4.17 -21.82 -4.18
CA GLU A 42 -3.10 -22.10 -5.14
C GLU A 42 -2.73 -20.87 -5.97
N GLN A 43 -3.70 -20.07 -6.39
CA GLN A 43 -3.45 -18.80 -7.05
C GLN A 43 -2.68 -17.84 -6.13
N SER A 44 -3.05 -17.74 -4.86
CA SER A 44 -2.31 -16.93 -3.89
C SER A 44 -0.87 -17.39 -3.73
N ARG A 45 -0.63 -18.72 -3.71
CA ARG A 45 0.71 -19.31 -3.64
C ARG A 45 1.56 -18.96 -4.87
N GLN A 46 0.97 -18.99 -6.06
CA GLN A 46 1.65 -18.63 -7.31
C GLN A 46 1.97 -17.13 -7.40
N LEU A 47 1.08 -16.27 -6.90
CA LEU A 47 1.27 -14.82 -6.90
C LEU A 47 2.26 -14.33 -5.83
N LEU A 48 2.45 -15.11 -4.76
CA LEU A 48 3.30 -14.71 -3.64
C LEU A 48 4.74 -14.35 -4.09
N PRO A 49 5.46 -15.18 -4.84
CA PRO A 49 6.83 -14.86 -5.25
C PRO A 49 6.92 -13.79 -6.34
N THR A 50 5.86 -13.53 -7.08
CA THR A 50 5.87 -12.58 -8.22
C THR A 50 5.37 -11.20 -7.83
N VAL A 51 4.17 -11.12 -7.23
CA VAL A 51 3.54 -9.84 -6.85
C VAL A 51 3.99 -9.37 -5.47
N PHE A 52 4.22 -10.31 -4.54
CA PHE A 52 4.61 -10.00 -3.16
C PHE A 52 6.09 -10.29 -2.86
N GLY A 53 6.84 -10.75 -3.86
CA GLY A 53 8.27 -11.06 -3.74
C GLY A 53 9.21 -9.87 -3.94
N ASN A 54 8.69 -8.69 -4.29
CA ASN A 54 9.50 -7.48 -4.38
C ASN A 54 10.07 -7.13 -2.98
N PRO A 55 11.37 -6.81 -2.85
CA PRO A 55 12.01 -6.46 -1.58
C PRO A 55 11.34 -5.31 -0.83
N GLU A 56 10.71 -4.38 -1.54
CA GLU A 56 9.99 -3.23 -0.96
C GLU A 56 8.47 -3.49 -0.81
N THR A 57 8.05 -4.77 -0.83
CA THR A 57 6.68 -5.21 -0.53
C THR A 57 6.64 -5.89 0.84
N TYR A 58 5.81 -5.37 1.73
CA TYR A 58 5.77 -5.78 3.14
C TYR A 58 4.40 -6.23 3.57
N ALA A 59 4.35 -7.37 4.26
CA ALA A 59 3.20 -7.77 5.06
C ALA A 59 3.09 -6.88 6.29
N ILE A 60 1.88 -6.39 6.57
CA ILE A 60 1.55 -5.73 7.84
C ILE A 60 1.17 -6.84 8.83
N VAL A 61 2.05 -7.15 9.77
CA VAL A 61 1.87 -8.25 10.73
C VAL A 61 1.45 -7.69 12.08
N LEU A 62 0.36 -8.19 12.65
CA LEU A 62 -0.04 -7.87 14.01
C LEU A 62 0.87 -8.59 15.02
N LYS A 63 1.54 -7.86 15.90
CA LYS A 63 2.39 -8.42 16.94
C LYS A 63 1.63 -9.31 17.93
N ALA A 64 0.37 -8.97 18.20
CA ALA A 64 -0.48 -9.73 19.12
C ALA A 64 -0.77 -11.17 18.65
N THR A 65 -0.80 -11.40 17.33
CA THR A 65 -1.12 -12.73 16.75
C THR A 65 0.03 -13.33 15.96
N GLY A 66 1.00 -12.52 15.54
CA GLY A 66 2.07 -12.93 14.62
C GLY A 66 1.60 -13.14 13.18
N LEU A 67 0.33 -12.82 12.85
CA LEU A 67 -0.26 -13.05 11.54
C LEU A 67 -0.29 -11.78 10.68
N PRO A 68 -0.03 -11.90 9.35
CA PRO A 68 -0.21 -10.80 8.43
C PRO A 68 -1.70 -10.48 8.25
N VAL A 69 -2.03 -9.20 8.23
CA VAL A 69 -3.41 -8.70 8.10
C VAL A 69 -3.58 -7.73 6.94
N GLY A 70 -2.48 -7.40 6.25
CA GLY A 70 -2.48 -6.46 5.14
C GLY A 70 -1.14 -6.40 4.43
N ASN A 71 -1.06 -5.54 3.44
CA ASN A 71 0.13 -5.26 2.63
C ASN A 71 0.40 -3.77 2.56
N ILE A 72 1.67 -3.41 2.46
CA ILE A 72 2.12 -2.07 2.09
C ILE A 72 3.36 -2.22 1.22
N GLU A 73 3.45 -1.44 0.12
CA GLU A 73 4.53 -1.56 -0.85
C GLU A 73 4.98 -0.21 -1.38
N ILE A 74 6.25 -0.13 -1.72
CA ILE A 74 6.86 1.01 -2.42
C ILE A 74 7.06 0.57 -3.87
N MET A 75 6.36 1.23 -4.79
CA MET A 75 6.40 0.95 -6.24
C MET A 75 7.28 1.99 -6.92
N GLY A 76 8.34 1.53 -7.56
CA GLY A 76 9.25 2.37 -8.35
C GLY A 76 8.85 2.46 -9.82
N GLN A 77 9.78 2.97 -10.65
CA GLN A 77 9.57 3.21 -12.08
C GLN A 77 9.20 1.96 -12.89
N ASP A 78 9.73 0.79 -12.49
CA ASP A 78 9.52 -0.48 -13.20
C ASP A 78 8.26 -1.22 -12.74
N ASP A 79 7.62 -0.75 -11.68
CA ASP A 79 6.39 -1.33 -11.16
C ASP A 79 5.14 -0.73 -11.84
N PHE A 80 3.98 -1.38 -11.67
CA PHE A 80 2.72 -0.77 -12.06
C PHE A 80 2.37 0.35 -11.09
N HIS A 81 2.37 1.58 -11.56
CA HIS A 81 1.99 2.77 -10.79
C HIS A 81 0.98 3.65 -11.54
N THR A 82 0.26 4.48 -10.81
CA THR A 82 -0.73 5.42 -11.36
C THR A 82 -0.16 6.84 -11.43
N ALA A 83 0.70 7.19 -10.47
CA ALA A 83 1.30 8.52 -10.38
C ALA A 83 2.35 8.77 -11.47
N PRO A 84 2.54 10.03 -11.90
CA PRO A 84 3.60 10.40 -12.84
C PRO A 84 4.95 10.52 -12.13
N LEU A 85 5.58 9.38 -11.84
CA LEU A 85 6.83 9.31 -11.06
C LEU A 85 7.98 10.04 -11.75
N ALA A 86 8.63 10.97 -11.05
CA ALA A 86 9.96 11.45 -11.41
C ALA A 86 11.03 10.38 -11.06
N PRO A 87 12.27 10.46 -11.63
CA PRO A 87 13.28 9.39 -11.49
C PRO A 87 13.60 8.96 -10.05
N ASN A 88 13.50 9.87 -9.08
CA ASN A 88 13.79 9.60 -7.67
C ASN A 88 12.52 9.68 -6.80
N GLU A 89 11.40 9.21 -7.35
CA GLU A 89 10.12 9.15 -6.67
C GLU A 89 9.55 7.72 -6.73
N ALA A 90 8.63 7.43 -5.81
CA ALA A 90 7.90 6.18 -5.77
C ALA A 90 6.42 6.41 -5.47
N GLU A 91 5.57 5.43 -5.79
CA GLU A 91 4.17 5.40 -5.36
C GLU A 91 4.00 4.39 -4.23
N LEU A 92 3.27 4.77 -3.21
CA LEU A 92 2.92 3.92 -2.08
C LEU A 92 1.53 3.30 -2.29
N SER A 93 1.45 1.98 -2.20
CA SER A 93 0.20 1.22 -2.23
C SER A 93 0.02 0.40 -0.96
N TYR A 94 -1.22 0.21 -0.54
CA TYR A 94 -1.56 -0.58 0.65
C TYR A 94 -2.98 -1.12 0.61
N TRP A 95 -3.18 -2.22 1.34
CA TRP A 95 -4.48 -2.74 1.72
C TRP A 95 -4.41 -3.42 3.10
N ILE A 96 -5.54 -3.57 3.75
CA ILE A 96 -5.67 -4.29 5.02
C ILE A 96 -7.02 -4.98 5.10
N GLY A 97 -7.09 -6.12 5.78
CA GLY A 97 -8.33 -6.85 6.01
C GLY A 97 -9.45 -5.95 6.57
N GLN A 98 -10.66 -6.18 6.11
CA GLN A 98 -11.81 -5.30 6.41
C GLN A 98 -12.09 -5.18 7.91
N GLU A 99 -11.89 -6.24 8.68
CA GLU A 99 -12.05 -6.27 10.13
C GLU A 99 -11.07 -5.36 10.89
N PHE A 100 -10.00 -4.91 10.22
CA PHE A 100 -8.99 -4.01 10.80
C PHE A 100 -9.17 -2.55 10.38
N TRP A 101 -10.21 -2.25 9.59
CA TRP A 101 -10.49 -0.88 9.19
C TRP A 101 -10.80 0.01 10.42
N GLY A 102 -10.44 1.28 10.32
CA GLY A 102 -10.69 2.25 11.38
C GLY A 102 -9.74 2.17 12.59
N GLN A 103 -8.92 1.13 12.70
CA GLN A 103 -8.03 0.91 13.85
C GLN A 103 -6.69 1.66 13.78
N GLY A 104 -6.41 2.38 12.68
CA GLY A 104 -5.22 3.21 12.54
C GLY A 104 -3.93 2.44 12.18
N LEU A 105 -4.00 1.13 11.89
CA LEU A 105 -2.84 0.30 11.57
C LEU A 105 -2.15 0.72 10.26
N VAL A 106 -2.93 1.04 9.21
CA VAL A 106 -2.35 1.50 7.93
C VAL A 106 -1.64 2.85 8.07
N PRO A 107 -2.20 3.89 8.72
CA PRO A 107 -1.44 5.11 9.03
C PRO A 107 -0.15 4.86 9.80
N GLU A 108 -0.14 3.89 10.71
CA GLU A 108 1.04 3.49 11.48
C GLU A 108 2.10 2.84 10.56
N ALA A 109 1.70 1.90 9.72
CA ALA A 109 2.56 1.28 8.69
C ALA A 109 3.10 2.32 7.70
N THR A 110 2.24 3.24 7.23
CA THR A 110 2.62 4.29 6.28
C THR A 110 3.73 5.19 6.84
N ARG A 111 3.69 5.55 8.13
CA ARG A 111 4.76 6.36 8.74
C ARG A 111 6.10 5.61 8.77
N LEU A 112 6.11 4.30 9.01
CA LEU A 112 7.32 3.49 8.92
C LEU A 112 7.88 3.48 7.49
N ILE A 113 7.01 3.30 6.50
CA ILE A 113 7.41 3.29 5.09
C ILE A 113 7.89 4.66 4.62
N LEU A 114 7.25 5.76 5.01
CA LEU A 114 7.72 7.11 4.68
C LEU A 114 9.13 7.36 5.23
N ARG A 115 9.44 6.87 6.44
CA ARG A 115 10.80 6.92 6.98
C ARG A 115 11.76 6.11 6.11
N ARG A 116 11.37 4.90 5.68
CA ARG A 116 12.14 4.07 4.74
C ARG A 116 12.42 4.82 3.44
N CYS A 117 11.39 5.40 2.83
CA CYS A 117 11.50 6.16 1.58
C CYS A 117 12.47 7.33 1.69
N PHE A 118 12.32 8.15 2.70
CA PHE A 118 13.06 9.41 2.80
C PHE A 118 14.42 9.29 3.49
N GLU A 119 14.56 8.47 4.54
CA GLU A 119 15.82 8.36 5.30
C GLU A 119 16.76 7.27 4.77
N GLU A 120 16.21 6.17 4.22
CA GLU A 120 17.01 5.01 3.85
C GLU A 120 17.17 4.87 2.34
N LEU A 121 16.10 5.11 1.56
CA LEU A 121 16.14 5.08 0.09
C LEU A 121 16.52 6.43 -0.52
N GLY A 122 16.44 7.53 0.24
CA GLY A 122 16.81 8.87 -0.20
C GLY A 122 15.91 9.43 -1.30
N LEU A 123 14.62 9.06 -1.31
CA LEU A 123 13.67 9.56 -2.31
C LEU A 123 13.39 11.05 -2.11
N ASP A 124 13.13 11.76 -3.22
CA ASP A 124 12.76 13.18 -3.22
C ASP A 124 11.27 13.38 -2.96
N GLY A 125 10.44 12.41 -3.38
CA GLY A 125 9.00 12.44 -3.25
C GLY A 125 8.35 11.07 -3.20
N VAL A 126 7.20 11.01 -2.54
CA VAL A 126 6.35 9.81 -2.47
C VAL A 126 4.93 10.20 -2.88
N TRP A 127 4.40 9.45 -3.82
CA TRP A 127 3.01 9.54 -4.25
C TRP A 127 2.14 8.52 -3.52
N CYS A 128 0.86 8.82 -3.43
CA CYS A 128 -0.15 7.88 -3.00
C CYS A 128 -1.47 8.22 -3.69
N CYS A 129 -2.26 7.23 -4.06
CA CYS A 129 -3.52 7.50 -4.73
C CYS A 129 -4.69 6.79 -4.06
N HIS A 130 -5.91 7.26 -4.35
CA HIS A 130 -7.14 6.56 -4.03
C HIS A 130 -8.20 6.78 -5.11
N TYR A 131 -8.99 5.74 -5.37
CA TYR A 131 -10.16 5.87 -6.27
C TYR A 131 -11.22 6.75 -5.63
N GLU A 132 -11.96 7.49 -6.46
CA GLU A 132 -13.11 8.27 -5.99
C GLU A 132 -14.07 7.39 -5.18
N GLY A 133 -14.52 7.90 -4.03
CA GLY A 133 -15.36 7.14 -3.09
C GLY A 133 -14.62 6.27 -2.08
N ASN A 134 -13.32 6.00 -2.23
CA ASN A 134 -12.53 5.26 -1.24
C ASN A 134 -12.12 6.16 -0.07
N LEU A 135 -13.09 6.40 0.85
CA LEU A 135 -12.90 7.29 2.00
C LEU A 135 -11.90 6.74 3.01
N GLN A 136 -11.70 5.42 3.09
CA GLN A 136 -10.74 4.80 3.98
C GLN A 136 -9.32 5.18 3.57
N SER A 137 -8.96 5.00 2.29
CA SER A 137 -7.66 5.37 1.76
C SER A 137 -7.42 6.88 1.86
N LYS A 138 -8.42 7.70 1.50
CA LYS A 138 -8.36 9.16 1.68
C LYS A 138 -7.97 9.55 3.09
N ARG A 139 -8.64 8.98 4.11
CA ARG A 139 -8.34 9.28 5.52
C ARG A 139 -6.94 8.84 5.96
N VAL A 140 -6.42 7.75 5.42
CA VAL A 140 -5.03 7.33 5.67
C VAL A 140 -4.07 8.39 5.16
N GLN A 141 -4.24 8.82 3.92
CA GLN A 141 -3.37 9.81 3.25
C GLN A 141 -3.40 11.15 4.00
N GLU A 142 -4.58 11.65 4.36
CA GLU A 142 -4.74 12.87 5.15
C GLU A 142 -4.03 12.76 6.52
N LYS A 143 -4.22 11.63 7.24
CA LYS A 143 -3.60 11.39 8.57
C LYS A 143 -2.08 11.23 8.53
N THR A 144 -1.52 10.91 7.37
CA THR A 144 -0.08 10.73 7.17
C THR A 144 0.59 11.90 6.49
N GLY A 145 -0.17 12.97 6.19
CA GLY A 145 0.36 14.25 5.73
C GLY A 145 0.54 14.38 4.22
N PHE A 146 -0.01 13.45 3.44
CA PHE A 146 -0.03 13.60 1.98
C PHE A 146 -0.88 14.80 1.56
N ILE A 147 -0.41 15.56 0.58
CA ILE A 147 -1.08 16.75 0.07
C ILE A 147 -1.69 16.42 -1.29
N PHE A 148 -2.98 16.79 -1.47
CA PHE A 148 -3.66 16.61 -2.76
C PHE A 148 -2.91 17.36 -3.87
N HIS A 149 -2.64 16.67 -4.97
CA HIS A 149 -1.96 17.21 -6.13
C HIS A 149 -2.94 17.43 -7.31
N HIS A 150 -3.58 16.37 -7.79
CA HIS A 150 -4.56 16.46 -8.87
C HIS A 150 -5.47 15.22 -8.93
N CYS A 151 -6.46 15.29 -9.82
CA CYS A 151 -7.38 14.21 -10.11
C CYS A 151 -7.17 13.72 -11.55
N GLU A 152 -6.98 12.43 -11.73
CA GLU A 152 -6.94 11.73 -13.04
C GLU A 152 -8.30 11.09 -13.29
N LYS A 153 -9.01 11.54 -14.36
CA LYS A 153 -10.38 11.05 -14.62
C LYS A 153 -10.44 9.72 -15.37
N ASN A 154 -9.36 9.35 -16.04
CA ASN A 154 -9.32 8.19 -16.93
C ASN A 154 -8.16 7.25 -16.58
N ALA A 155 -7.82 7.14 -15.29
CA ALA A 155 -6.76 6.25 -14.83
C ALA A 155 -7.15 4.79 -15.07
N LYS A 156 -6.20 4.00 -15.60
CA LYS A 156 -6.38 2.55 -15.78
C LYS A 156 -6.04 1.81 -14.51
N THR A 157 -6.94 0.93 -14.08
CA THR A 157 -6.67 -0.01 -12.99
C THR A 157 -5.82 -1.19 -13.48
N LYS A 158 -5.31 -1.99 -12.58
CA LYS A 158 -4.64 -3.28 -12.90
C LYS A 158 -5.56 -4.24 -13.67
N THR A 159 -6.88 -4.10 -13.53
CA THR A 159 -7.89 -4.89 -14.27
C THR A 159 -8.24 -4.29 -15.64
N GLY A 160 -7.68 -3.14 -16.00
CA GLY A 160 -7.97 -2.44 -17.26
C GLY A 160 -9.22 -1.55 -17.23
N GLU A 161 -9.96 -1.52 -16.11
CA GLU A 161 -11.07 -0.58 -15.93
C GLU A 161 -10.57 0.86 -15.92
N THR A 162 -11.46 1.79 -16.27
CA THR A 162 -11.18 3.22 -16.16
C THR A 162 -11.87 3.78 -14.93
N ARG A 163 -11.12 4.44 -14.05
CA ARG A 163 -11.64 5.06 -12.83
C ARG A 163 -11.12 6.48 -12.64
N VAL A 164 -11.83 7.22 -11.82
CA VAL A 164 -11.37 8.52 -11.30
C VAL A 164 -10.45 8.25 -10.12
N VAL A 165 -9.24 8.81 -10.17
CA VAL A 165 -8.21 8.64 -9.13
C VAL A 165 -7.80 10.01 -8.63
N ASN A 166 -7.76 10.17 -7.31
CA ASN A 166 -7.14 11.32 -6.66
C ASN A 166 -5.70 10.97 -6.31
N LEU A 167 -4.77 11.81 -6.77
CA LEU A 167 -3.35 11.65 -6.54
C LEU A 167 -2.88 12.67 -5.51
N LEU A 168 -2.15 12.19 -4.52
CA LEU A 168 -1.57 12.98 -3.45
C LEU A 168 -0.06 12.78 -3.47
N HIS A 169 0.67 13.79 -3.06
CA HIS A 169 2.12 13.79 -3.07
C HIS A 169 2.68 14.29 -1.73
N MET A 170 3.85 13.81 -1.37
CA MET A 170 4.63 14.27 -0.24
C MET A 170 6.09 14.38 -0.66
N THR A 171 6.68 15.57 -0.57
CA THR A 171 8.11 15.78 -0.76
C THR A 171 8.89 15.51 0.53
N TYR A 172 10.19 15.24 0.40
CA TYR A 172 11.10 15.15 1.55
C TYR A 172 11.00 16.38 2.48
N HIS A 173 10.95 17.59 1.91
CA HIS A 173 10.85 18.83 2.70
C HIS A 173 9.53 18.91 3.49
N GLN A 174 8.41 18.52 2.89
CA GLN A 174 7.12 18.49 3.58
C GLN A 174 7.12 17.46 4.72
N TRP A 175 7.71 16.29 4.49
CA TRP A 175 7.84 15.25 5.52
C TRP A 175 8.70 15.69 6.70
N VAL A 176 9.84 16.34 6.45
CA VAL A 176 10.70 16.88 7.51
C VAL A 176 9.98 17.96 8.32
N ALA A 177 9.21 18.84 7.66
CA ALA A 177 8.46 19.90 8.32
C ALA A 177 7.28 19.39 9.18
N ALA A 178 6.83 18.14 8.95
CA ALA A 178 5.71 17.52 9.69
C ALA A 178 6.16 16.67 10.90
N LYS A 179 7.47 16.50 11.11
CA LYS A 179 8.05 15.81 12.28
C LYS A 179 8.03 16.69 13.53
#